data_e6fd2ceb95fa1e40a7a4a35c4d055a19
#
_entry.id   e6fd2ceb95fa1e40a7a4a35c4d055a19
#
_cell.length_a   1.000
_cell.length_b   1.000
_cell.length_c   1.000
_cell.angle_alpha   90.00
_cell.angle_beta   90.00
_cell.angle_gamma   90.00
#
_symmetry.space_group_name_H-M   'P 1'
#
loop_
_entity.id
_entity.type
_entity.pdbx_description
1 polymer ?
#
loop_
_entity_poly.entity_id
_entity_poly.type
_entity_poly.pdbx_seq_one_letter_code
_entity_poly.pdbx_strand_id
1 'polypeptide(L)'
;MAEKTEKKSGNQIVKLALVLLAVAAIMALVLGVVNEITKDRIAELAAEKTATAYANVLPADNYDTEVETDDTSITKMVVAKDASGEAIGYVAETTFSGAQGMITMVVGLDNDKVCTGVYITKHSETSGLGAKAAETTPGAWRDNVVGQGDGLKVNKDG
;
A
#
# COMPACT_ATOMS: atom_id res chain seq x y z
N MET A 1 -15.74 14.81 60.65
CA MET A 1 -16.51 14.03 59.62
C MET A 1 -15.96 14.14 58.20
N ALA A 2 -15.23 15.18 57.82
CA ALA A 2 -14.66 15.40 56.48
C ALA A 2 -13.56 14.41 56.09
N GLU A 3 -12.65 14.08 56.97
CA GLU A 3 -11.47 13.22 56.70
C GLU A 3 -11.82 11.76 56.31
N LYS A 4 -12.95 11.24 56.82
CA LYS A 4 -13.40 9.87 56.49
C LYS A 4 -14.03 9.76 55.11
N THR A 5 -14.47 10.87 54.52
CA THR A 5 -15.11 10.94 53.21
C THR A 5 -14.05 11.02 52.10
N GLU A 6 -12.95 11.74 52.31
CA GLU A 6 -11.84 11.85 51.34
C GLU A 6 -11.09 10.53 51.15
N LYS A 7 -10.84 9.79 52.24
CA LYS A 7 -10.16 8.50 52.21
C LYS A 7 -10.97 7.42 51.47
N LYS A 8 -12.29 7.52 51.50
CA LYS A 8 -13.21 6.60 50.82
C LYS A 8 -13.28 6.91 49.33
N SER A 9 -13.19 8.20 48.95
CA SER A 9 -13.14 8.65 47.56
C SER A 9 -11.84 8.24 46.88
N GLY A 10 -10.69 8.41 47.53
CA GLY A 10 -9.38 7.98 46.98
C GLY A 10 -9.32 6.48 46.69
N ASN A 11 -9.85 5.64 47.59
CA ASN A 11 -9.90 4.18 47.36
C ASN A 11 -10.82 3.78 46.19
N GLN A 12 -11.89 4.52 45.95
CA GLN A 12 -12.77 4.28 44.79
C GLN A 12 -12.11 4.65 43.49
N ILE A 13 -11.39 5.77 43.44
CA ILE A 13 -10.65 6.20 42.26
C ILE A 13 -9.56 5.19 41.89
N VAL A 14 -8.79 4.73 42.88
CA VAL A 14 -7.75 3.70 42.67
C VAL A 14 -8.37 2.39 42.15
N LYS A 15 -9.49 1.96 42.71
CA LYS A 15 -10.20 0.76 42.27
C LYS A 15 -10.69 0.88 40.83
N LEU A 16 -11.26 2.02 40.45
CA LEU A 16 -11.68 2.27 39.08
C LEU A 16 -10.49 2.31 38.11
N ALA A 17 -9.38 2.94 38.51
CA ALA A 17 -8.16 2.98 37.71
C ALA A 17 -7.59 1.57 37.48
N LEU A 18 -7.58 0.72 38.50
CA LEU A 18 -7.13 -0.67 38.39
C LEU A 18 -8.03 -1.50 37.47
N VAL A 19 -9.34 -1.31 37.53
CA VAL A 19 -10.28 -2.00 36.64
C VAL A 19 -10.05 -1.56 35.16
N LEU A 20 -9.91 -0.26 34.93
CA LEU A 20 -9.62 0.26 33.59
C LEU A 20 -8.27 -0.24 33.08
N LEU A 21 -7.25 -0.25 33.93
CA LEU A 21 -5.94 -0.80 33.57
C LEU A 21 -6.02 -2.29 33.20
N ALA A 22 -6.76 -3.08 33.96
CA ALA A 22 -6.94 -4.50 33.70
C ALA A 22 -7.65 -4.74 32.37
N VAL A 23 -8.72 -4.00 32.09
CA VAL A 23 -9.44 -4.08 30.82
C VAL A 23 -8.53 -3.68 29.64
N ALA A 24 -7.80 -2.55 29.78
CA ALA A 24 -6.87 -2.10 28.76
C ALA A 24 -5.74 -3.12 28.50
N ALA A 25 -5.20 -3.73 29.56
CA ALA A 25 -4.17 -4.75 29.45
C ALA A 25 -4.68 -6.01 28.72
N ILE A 26 -5.88 -6.47 29.04
CA ILE A 26 -6.51 -7.62 28.36
C ILE A 26 -6.71 -7.31 26.88
N MET A 27 -7.25 -6.14 26.56
CA MET A 27 -7.47 -5.74 25.15
C MET A 27 -6.16 -5.59 24.39
N ALA A 28 -5.13 -5.01 24.99
CA ALA A 28 -3.80 -4.89 24.39
C ALA A 28 -3.18 -6.28 24.10
N LEU A 29 -3.34 -7.22 25.05
CA LEU A 29 -2.85 -8.59 24.89
C LEU A 29 -3.58 -9.32 23.76
N VAL A 30 -4.90 -9.23 23.70
CA VAL A 30 -5.70 -9.83 22.62
C VAL A 30 -5.28 -9.28 21.26
N LEU A 31 -5.17 -7.94 21.15
CA LEU A 31 -4.72 -7.31 19.90
C LEU A 31 -3.29 -7.72 19.52
N GLY A 32 -2.40 -7.81 20.49
CA GLY A 32 -1.02 -8.26 20.27
C GLY A 32 -0.96 -9.69 19.75
N VAL A 33 -1.71 -10.60 20.33
CA VAL A 33 -1.78 -12.02 19.88
C VAL A 33 -2.39 -12.11 18.47
N VAL A 34 -3.47 -11.40 18.19
CA VAL A 34 -4.08 -11.38 16.85
C VAL A 34 -3.09 -10.82 15.82
N ASN A 35 -2.40 -9.73 16.14
CA ASN A 35 -1.39 -9.16 15.25
C ASN A 35 -0.24 -10.14 14.98
N GLU A 36 0.25 -10.84 16.01
CA GLU A 36 1.33 -11.83 15.85
C GLU A 36 0.94 -12.99 14.94
N ILE A 37 -0.30 -13.47 15.03
CA ILE A 37 -0.80 -14.57 14.18
C ILE A 37 -1.04 -14.10 12.73
N THR A 38 -1.46 -12.85 12.54
CA THR A 38 -1.90 -12.36 11.23
C THR A 38 -0.80 -11.67 10.43
N LYS A 39 0.27 -11.18 11.05
CA LYS A 39 1.33 -10.41 10.38
C LYS A 39 1.98 -11.17 9.22
N ASP A 40 2.28 -12.46 9.41
CA ASP A 40 2.93 -13.28 8.38
C ASP A 40 1.99 -13.51 7.19
N ARG A 41 0.71 -13.76 7.47
CA ARG A 41 -0.30 -13.90 6.41
C ARG A 41 -0.55 -12.61 5.65
N ILE A 42 -0.51 -11.48 6.34
CA ILE A 42 -0.62 -10.15 5.70
C ILE A 42 0.60 -9.90 4.80
N ALA A 43 1.80 -10.23 5.25
CA ALA A 43 3.02 -10.08 4.47
C ALA A 43 3.02 -10.98 3.21
N GLU A 44 2.60 -12.25 3.35
CA GLU A 44 2.44 -13.18 2.23
C GLU A 44 1.44 -12.66 1.18
N LEU A 45 0.25 -12.23 1.61
CA LEU A 45 -0.77 -11.66 0.73
C LEU A 45 -0.31 -10.36 0.06
N ALA A 46 0.50 -9.55 0.75
CA ALA A 46 1.07 -8.34 0.16
C ALA A 46 2.09 -8.68 -0.92
N ALA A 47 2.95 -9.67 -0.68
CA ALA A 47 3.92 -10.14 -1.68
C ALA A 47 3.23 -10.75 -2.91
N GLU A 48 2.19 -11.56 -2.71
CA GLU A 48 1.38 -12.14 -3.78
C GLU A 48 0.70 -11.05 -4.64
N LYS A 49 0.12 -10.04 -4.00
CA LYS A 49 -0.46 -8.88 -4.70
C LYS A 49 0.57 -8.11 -5.51
N THR A 50 1.76 -7.91 -4.96
CA THR A 50 2.85 -7.22 -5.67
C THR A 50 3.31 -8.04 -6.88
N ALA A 51 3.50 -9.35 -6.73
CA ALA A 51 3.86 -10.23 -7.85
C ALA A 51 2.78 -10.22 -8.94
N THR A 52 1.51 -10.28 -8.55
CA THR A 52 0.37 -10.19 -9.49
C THR A 52 0.35 -8.82 -10.19
N ALA A 53 0.61 -7.74 -9.47
CA ALA A 53 0.67 -6.41 -10.05
C ALA A 53 1.79 -6.28 -11.08
N TYR A 54 2.97 -6.82 -10.79
CA TYR A 54 4.10 -6.82 -11.72
C TYR A 54 3.74 -7.58 -13.02
N ALA A 55 3.19 -8.79 -12.89
CA ALA A 55 2.75 -9.58 -14.04
C ALA A 55 1.65 -8.89 -14.87
N ASN A 56 0.78 -8.08 -14.24
CA ASN A 56 -0.27 -7.35 -14.93
C ASN A 56 0.24 -6.12 -15.70
N VAL A 57 1.33 -5.49 -15.26
CA VAL A 57 1.85 -4.28 -15.91
C VAL A 57 2.92 -4.58 -16.94
N LEU A 58 3.74 -5.60 -16.72
CA LEU A 58 4.76 -6.07 -17.66
C LEU A 58 5.02 -7.57 -17.41
N PRO A 59 4.34 -8.49 -18.14
CA PRO A 59 4.55 -9.92 -17.97
C PRO A 59 6.01 -10.31 -18.25
N ALA A 60 6.65 -10.94 -17.27
CA ALA A 60 8.04 -11.39 -17.35
C ALA A 60 8.21 -12.70 -16.57
N ASP A 61 9.24 -13.47 -16.89
CA ASP A 61 9.56 -14.71 -16.20
C ASP A 61 10.23 -14.45 -14.85
N ASN A 62 10.97 -13.34 -14.75
CA ASN A 62 11.65 -12.95 -13.53
C ASN A 62 11.69 -11.42 -13.34
N TYR A 63 11.65 -10.97 -12.09
CA TYR A 63 11.79 -9.57 -11.68
C TYR A 63 12.98 -9.47 -10.73
N ASP A 64 14.15 -9.30 -11.30
CA ASP A 64 15.41 -9.25 -10.57
C ASP A 64 15.94 -7.83 -10.50
N THR A 65 16.94 -7.66 -9.65
CA THR A 65 17.81 -6.50 -9.59
C THR A 65 17.03 -5.21 -9.32
N GLU A 66 17.01 -4.81 -8.07
CA GLU A 66 16.56 -3.48 -7.68
C GLU A 66 17.49 -2.44 -8.31
N VAL A 67 16.92 -1.49 -9.03
CA VAL A 67 17.65 -0.38 -9.65
C VAL A 67 17.58 0.80 -8.71
N GLU A 68 18.73 1.31 -8.32
CA GLU A 68 18.80 2.56 -7.55
C GLU A 68 18.32 3.73 -8.43
N THR A 69 17.48 4.57 -7.89
CA THR A 69 16.98 5.78 -8.56
C THR A 69 17.08 6.97 -7.61
N ASP A 70 17.46 8.11 -8.13
CA ASP A 70 17.50 9.37 -7.37
C ASP A 70 16.13 10.04 -7.25
N ASP A 71 15.11 9.51 -7.92
CA ASP A 71 13.75 10.04 -7.87
C ASP A 71 13.02 9.58 -6.60
N THR A 72 12.76 10.53 -5.72
CA THR A 72 12.07 10.31 -4.46
C THR A 72 10.61 9.85 -4.61
N SER A 73 10.04 9.97 -5.80
CA SER A 73 8.68 9.51 -6.13
C SER A 73 8.64 8.01 -6.39
N ILE A 74 9.78 7.40 -6.74
CA ILE A 74 9.90 5.97 -6.99
C ILE A 74 10.35 5.29 -5.70
N THR A 75 9.50 4.44 -5.16
CA THR A 75 9.80 3.70 -3.92
C THR A 75 10.68 2.48 -4.20
N LYS A 76 10.49 1.86 -5.36
CA LYS A 76 11.25 0.69 -5.80
C LYS A 76 11.20 0.57 -7.33
N MET A 77 12.29 0.14 -7.93
CA MET A 77 12.35 -0.17 -9.37
C MET A 77 13.08 -1.50 -9.59
N VAL A 78 12.51 -2.36 -10.41
CA VAL A 78 13.09 -3.68 -10.73
C VAL A 78 13.17 -3.87 -12.23
N VAL A 79 14.12 -4.68 -12.67
CA VAL A 79 14.27 -5.09 -14.07
C VAL A 79 13.41 -6.32 -14.32
N ALA A 80 12.56 -6.26 -15.33
CA ALA A 80 11.79 -7.40 -15.83
C ALA A 80 12.62 -8.16 -16.88
N LYS A 81 12.72 -9.47 -16.71
CA LYS A 81 13.52 -10.35 -17.58
C LYS A 81 12.68 -11.46 -18.16
N ASP A 82 13.02 -11.87 -19.38
CA ASP A 82 12.45 -13.05 -20.03
C ASP A 82 13.10 -14.36 -19.53
N ALA A 83 12.64 -15.49 -20.08
CA ALA A 83 13.17 -16.83 -19.76
C ALA A 83 14.65 -17.01 -20.14
N SER A 84 15.19 -16.18 -21.02
CA SER A 84 16.61 -16.19 -21.39
C SER A 84 17.47 -15.34 -20.43
N GLY A 85 16.84 -14.56 -19.55
CA GLY A 85 17.50 -13.62 -18.64
C GLY A 85 17.78 -12.26 -19.26
N GLU A 86 17.26 -11.99 -20.47
CA GLU A 86 17.38 -10.69 -21.13
C GLU A 86 16.36 -9.70 -20.55
N ALA A 87 16.79 -8.44 -20.36
CA ALA A 87 15.91 -7.39 -19.84
C ALA A 87 14.89 -6.95 -20.91
N ILE A 88 13.62 -7.12 -20.61
CA ILE A 88 12.50 -6.71 -21.48
C ILE A 88 11.88 -5.37 -21.08
N GLY A 89 12.27 -4.84 -19.92
CA GLY A 89 11.81 -3.56 -19.43
C GLY A 89 11.98 -3.41 -17.92
N TYR A 90 11.22 -2.48 -17.35
CA TYR A 90 11.32 -2.09 -15.95
C TYR A 90 9.93 -2.04 -15.30
N VAL A 91 9.88 -2.36 -14.03
CA VAL A 91 8.67 -2.16 -13.23
C VAL A 91 9.01 -1.23 -12.06
N ALA A 92 8.32 -0.12 -11.97
CA ALA A 92 8.50 0.89 -10.94
C ALA A 92 7.31 0.90 -9.96
N GLU A 93 7.60 0.87 -8.66
CA GLU A 93 6.62 1.19 -7.63
C GLU A 93 6.74 2.67 -7.27
N THR A 94 5.62 3.36 -7.20
CA THR A 94 5.54 4.73 -6.75
C THR A 94 4.48 4.89 -5.68
N THR A 95 4.74 5.76 -4.71
CA THR A 95 3.80 6.07 -3.63
C THR A 95 3.60 7.57 -3.53
N PHE A 96 2.36 8.00 -3.61
CA PHE A 96 1.99 9.41 -3.59
C PHE A 96 0.74 9.65 -2.73
N SER A 97 0.51 10.90 -2.36
CA SER A 97 -0.63 11.29 -1.53
C SER A 97 -1.90 11.35 -2.37
N GLY A 98 -2.90 10.57 -2.01
CA GLY A 98 -4.26 10.67 -2.50
C GLY A 98 -5.12 11.63 -1.65
N ALA A 99 -6.44 11.57 -1.82
CA ALA A 99 -7.39 12.39 -1.07
C ALA A 99 -7.63 11.87 0.35
N GLN A 100 -7.64 10.55 0.55
CA GLN A 100 -7.92 9.88 1.83
C GLN A 100 -6.68 9.21 2.44
N GLY A 101 -5.55 9.20 1.74
CA GLY A 101 -4.31 8.59 2.22
C GLY A 101 -3.32 8.30 1.11
N MET A 102 -2.29 7.51 1.44
CA MET A 102 -1.27 7.15 0.45
C MET A 102 -1.82 6.14 -0.56
N ILE A 103 -1.49 6.37 -1.82
CA ILE A 103 -1.76 5.45 -2.94
C ILE A 103 -0.42 4.87 -3.38
N THR A 104 -0.34 3.54 -3.48
CA THR A 104 0.80 2.84 -4.05
C THR A 104 0.41 2.30 -5.42
N MET A 105 1.19 2.61 -6.42
CA MET A 105 0.96 2.28 -7.82
C MET A 105 2.20 1.60 -8.40
N VAL A 106 1.98 0.64 -9.27
CA VAL A 106 3.01 -0.03 -10.05
C VAL A 106 2.84 0.35 -11.52
N VAL A 107 3.93 0.70 -12.17
CA VAL A 107 4.00 1.07 -13.59
C VAL A 107 5.00 0.17 -14.29
N GLY A 108 4.58 -0.47 -15.36
CA GLY A 108 5.46 -1.19 -16.27
C GLY A 108 5.94 -0.29 -17.41
N LEU A 109 7.20 -0.40 -17.74
CA LEU A 109 7.85 0.30 -18.87
C LEU A 109 8.63 -0.71 -19.70
N ASP A 110 8.52 -0.66 -21.01
CA ASP A 110 9.39 -1.43 -21.89
C ASP A 110 10.79 -0.78 -22.03
N ASN A 111 11.64 -1.37 -22.87
CA ASN A 111 13.00 -0.87 -23.11
C ASN A 111 13.02 0.49 -23.82
N ASP A 112 11.94 0.86 -24.51
CA ASP A 112 11.76 2.17 -25.16
C ASP A 112 11.12 3.21 -24.24
N LYS A 113 10.94 2.86 -22.95
CA LYS A 113 10.28 3.68 -21.90
C LYS A 113 8.81 3.99 -22.21
N VAL A 114 8.16 3.13 -22.97
CA VAL A 114 6.73 3.21 -23.21
C VAL A 114 6.00 2.47 -22.08
N CYS A 115 4.94 3.06 -21.57
CA CYS A 115 4.13 2.46 -20.51
C CYS A 115 3.39 1.22 -21.02
N THR A 116 3.66 0.06 -20.43
CA THR A 116 3.02 -1.22 -20.75
C THR A 116 1.81 -1.50 -19.90
N GLY A 117 1.74 -0.91 -18.71
CA GLY A 117 0.62 -1.09 -17.81
C GLY A 117 0.74 -0.28 -16.55
N VAL A 118 -0.40 -0.04 -15.90
CA VAL A 118 -0.49 0.63 -14.59
C VAL A 118 -1.41 -0.15 -13.68
N TYR A 119 -0.99 -0.38 -12.43
CA TYR A 119 -1.78 -1.08 -11.44
C TYR A 119 -1.67 -0.43 -10.07
N ILE A 120 -2.81 -0.17 -9.40
CA ILE A 120 -2.85 0.35 -8.03
C ILE A 120 -2.91 -0.83 -7.06
N THR A 121 -1.86 -1.01 -6.26
CA THR A 121 -1.72 -2.11 -5.30
C THR A 121 -2.34 -1.78 -3.95
N LYS A 122 -2.31 -0.50 -3.56
CA LYS A 122 -2.83 -0.04 -2.26
C LYS A 122 -3.41 1.36 -2.37
N HIS A 123 -4.58 1.55 -1.77
CA HIS A 123 -5.20 2.86 -1.59
C HIS A 123 -6.13 2.86 -0.37
N SER A 124 -6.47 4.04 0.12
CA SER A 124 -7.46 4.24 1.18
C SER A 124 -8.62 5.14 0.71
N GLU A 125 -8.78 5.27 -0.59
CA GLU A 125 -9.77 6.15 -1.20
C GLU A 125 -11.20 5.67 -0.97
N THR A 126 -12.15 6.61 -0.96
CA THR A 126 -13.57 6.33 -0.72
C THR A 126 -14.14 5.47 -1.84
N SER A 127 -14.85 4.39 -1.44
CA SER A 127 -15.57 3.50 -2.37
C SER A 127 -16.56 4.28 -3.23
N GLY A 128 -16.57 3.97 -4.54
CA GLY A 128 -17.45 4.64 -5.52
C GLY A 128 -16.97 6.03 -5.99
N LEU A 129 -15.91 6.58 -5.37
CA LEU A 129 -15.28 7.84 -5.77
C LEU A 129 -13.81 7.59 -6.18
N GLY A 130 -12.86 7.93 -5.34
CA GLY A 130 -11.42 7.77 -5.63
C GLY A 130 -11.02 6.30 -5.84
N ALA A 131 -11.67 5.34 -5.19
CA ALA A 131 -11.43 3.92 -5.38
C ALA A 131 -11.66 3.44 -6.83
N LYS A 132 -12.44 4.16 -7.65
CA LYS A 132 -12.59 3.88 -9.09
C LYS A 132 -11.29 3.93 -9.86
N ALA A 133 -10.32 4.69 -9.39
CA ALA A 133 -8.99 4.73 -10.01
C ALA A 133 -8.28 3.36 -9.96
N ALA A 134 -8.58 2.52 -8.96
CA ALA A 134 -8.02 1.18 -8.80
C ALA A 134 -8.81 0.09 -9.54
N GLU A 135 -9.99 0.40 -10.09
CA GLU A 135 -10.79 -0.57 -10.84
C GLU A 135 -10.08 -0.98 -12.15
N THR A 136 -10.14 -2.27 -12.46
CA THR A 136 -9.51 -2.86 -13.65
C THR A 136 -10.47 -2.97 -14.84
N THR A 137 -11.55 -2.18 -14.83
CA THR A 137 -12.57 -2.21 -15.87
C THR A 137 -12.01 -1.72 -17.21
N PRO A 138 -12.32 -2.36 -18.35
CA PRO A 138 -11.95 -1.85 -19.66
C PRO A 138 -12.45 -0.41 -19.89
N GLY A 139 -11.64 0.43 -20.53
CA GLY A 139 -11.92 1.85 -20.75
C GLY A 139 -11.61 2.74 -19.54
N ALA A 140 -10.98 2.20 -18.49
CA ALA A 140 -10.48 3.00 -17.38
C ALA A 140 -9.37 3.96 -17.85
N TRP A 141 -9.13 5.02 -17.07
CA TRP A 141 -8.08 6.02 -17.35
C TRP A 141 -6.71 5.41 -17.66
N ARG A 142 -6.43 4.22 -17.10
CA ARG A 142 -5.18 3.47 -17.31
C ARG A 142 -4.95 3.09 -18.77
N ASP A 143 -6.00 2.76 -19.49
CA ASP A 143 -5.92 2.38 -20.90
C ASP A 143 -5.43 3.56 -21.75
N ASN A 144 -5.65 4.80 -21.29
CA ASN A 144 -5.15 6.00 -21.95
C ASN A 144 -3.66 6.27 -21.71
N VAL A 145 -3.06 5.63 -20.71
CA VAL A 145 -1.64 5.77 -20.34
C VAL A 145 -0.80 4.69 -21.00
N VAL A 146 -1.38 3.51 -21.23
CA VAL A 146 -0.71 2.40 -21.89
C VAL A 146 -0.38 2.78 -23.34
N GLY A 147 0.85 2.51 -23.76
CA GLY A 147 1.37 2.88 -25.06
C GLY A 147 1.88 4.33 -25.15
N GLN A 148 1.83 5.09 -24.06
CA GLN A 148 2.40 6.44 -24.00
C GLN A 148 3.83 6.40 -23.42
N GLY A 149 4.70 7.23 -24.01
CA GLY A 149 6.06 7.44 -23.54
C GLY A 149 6.26 8.84 -22.96
N ASP A 150 7.42 9.42 -23.22
CA ASP A 150 7.76 10.77 -22.79
C ASP A 150 6.75 11.81 -23.29
N GLY A 151 6.38 12.74 -22.43
CA GLY A 151 5.48 13.85 -22.80
C GLY A 151 4.02 13.66 -22.41
N LEU A 152 3.70 12.61 -21.63
CA LEU A 152 2.38 12.43 -21.03
C LEU A 152 2.02 13.66 -20.19
N LYS A 153 0.93 14.34 -20.56
CA LYS A 153 0.45 15.52 -19.85
C LYS A 153 -0.89 15.26 -19.22
N VAL A 154 -1.01 15.61 -17.93
CA VAL A 154 -2.30 15.58 -17.23
C VAL A 154 -3.06 16.84 -17.62
N ASN A 155 -4.20 16.68 -18.30
CA ASN A 155 -5.12 17.79 -18.52
C ASN A 155 -5.96 17.97 -17.26
N LYS A 156 -5.60 18.96 -16.45
CA LYS A 156 -6.24 19.22 -15.17
C LYS A 156 -7.58 19.96 -15.33
N ASP A 157 -7.78 20.60 -16.47
CA ASP A 157 -8.92 21.47 -16.73
C ASP A 157 -9.85 20.93 -17.82
N GLY A 158 -9.87 19.60 -17.99
CA GLY A 158 -10.80 18.74 -18.75
C GLY A 158 -11.17 19.19 -20.12
#